data_40d6332f5d3cd81c496f5a44c2b35b58
#
_entry.id   40d6332f5d3cd81c496f5a44c2b35b58
#
_cell.length_a   1.000
_cell.length_b   1.000
_cell.length_c   1.000
_cell.angle_alpha   90.00
_cell.angle_beta   90.00
_cell.angle_gamma   90.00
#
_symmetry.space_group_name_H-M   'P 1'
#
loop_
_entity.id
_entity.type
_entity.pdbx_description
1 polymer ?
#
loop_
_entity_poly.entity_id
_entity_poly.type
_entity_poly.pdbx_seq_one_letter_code
_entity_poly.pdbx_strand_id
1 'polypeptide(L)'
;ITVVGNGSACVVGGHAQIIKKGQRFISNSAVASMGYDLPAAIGIWAASRKDGAYSMGAAREGEDVILITGDGSIQMNLQELQTIIHHKMGIKIFIINNGGYHSIRQTQKNFFGEPLVGVGYDSGDLSFPDMEKLSAAYGYPYVRAEHNGQLAEAVEKTLAMEGPVIC
;
A
#
# COMPACT_ATOMS: atom_id res chain seq x y z
N ILE A 1 -9.38 -4.56 -8.20
CA ILE A 1 -9.81 -4.09 -6.86
C ILE A 1 -8.69 -3.27 -6.25
N THR A 2 -8.99 -2.10 -5.68
CA THR A 2 -8.01 -1.26 -4.98
C THR A 2 -8.21 -1.37 -3.48
N VAL A 3 -7.15 -1.69 -2.75
CA VAL A 3 -7.08 -1.71 -1.29
C VAL A 3 -6.19 -0.58 -0.82
N VAL A 4 -6.60 0.17 0.17
CA VAL A 4 -5.80 1.27 0.70
C VAL A 4 -5.48 1.10 2.17
N GLY A 5 -4.25 1.41 2.53
CA GLY A 5 -3.79 1.52 3.90
C GLY A 5 -4.28 2.80 4.57
N ASN A 6 -4.06 2.90 5.86
CA ASN A 6 -4.42 4.10 6.61
C ASN A 6 -3.47 5.29 6.34
N GLY A 7 -3.83 6.47 6.82
CA GLY A 7 -3.09 7.71 6.63
C GLY A 7 -3.31 8.31 5.25
N SER A 8 -2.26 8.83 4.61
CA SER A 8 -2.36 9.51 3.32
C SER A 8 -2.99 8.65 2.23
N ALA A 9 -2.71 7.35 2.20
CA ALA A 9 -3.28 6.42 1.23
C ALA A 9 -4.82 6.36 1.32
N CYS A 10 -5.37 6.28 2.54
CA CYS A 10 -6.81 6.26 2.76
C CYS A 10 -7.46 7.62 2.48
N VAL A 11 -6.89 8.70 3.04
CA VAL A 11 -7.50 10.03 2.96
C VAL A 11 -7.47 10.57 1.53
N VAL A 12 -6.30 10.60 0.91
CA VAL A 12 -6.17 11.10 -0.47
C VAL A 12 -6.81 10.13 -1.46
N GLY A 13 -6.61 8.83 -1.27
CA GLY A 13 -7.23 7.80 -2.10
C GLY A 13 -8.75 7.88 -2.09
N GLY A 14 -9.36 8.04 -0.91
CA GLY A 14 -10.81 8.21 -0.78
C GLY A 14 -11.35 9.46 -1.46
N HIS A 15 -10.61 10.56 -1.43
CA HIS A 15 -11.00 11.80 -2.12
C HIS A 15 -10.79 11.76 -3.64
N ALA A 16 -9.73 11.10 -4.10
CA ALA A 16 -9.35 11.09 -5.51
C ALA A 16 -9.98 9.94 -6.32
N GLN A 17 -10.47 8.90 -5.65
CA GLN A 17 -10.97 7.70 -6.31
C GLN A 17 -12.24 7.97 -7.11
N ILE A 18 -12.18 7.67 -8.40
CA ILE A 18 -13.34 7.59 -9.28
C ILE A 18 -13.65 6.12 -9.53
N ILE A 19 -14.71 5.61 -8.91
CA ILE A 19 -15.09 4.20 -9.03
C ILE A 19 -15.92 3.99 -10.29
N LYS A 20 -15.44 3.15 -11.20
CA LYS A 20 -16.16 2.73 -12.40
C LYS A 20 -16.91 1.42 -12.16
N LYS A 21 -17.85 1.10 -13.05
CA LYS A 21 -18.60 -0.17 -12.99
C LYS A 21 -17.64 -1.37 -12.94
N GLY A 22 -17.85 -2.22 -11.96
CA GLY A 22 -17.02 -3.42 -11.73
C GLY A 22 -15.78 -3.18 -10.85
N GLN A 23 -15.40 -1.94 -10.58
CA GLN A 23 -14.31 -1.63 -9.66
C GLN A 23 -14.78 -1.58 -8.20
N ARG A 24 -13.86 -1.88 -7.30
CA ARG A 24 -14.08 -1.79 -5.85
C ARG A 24 -12.92 -1.07 -5.20
N PHE A 25 -13.26 -0.25 -4.21
CA PHE A 25 -12.32 0.44 -3.34
C PHE A 25 -12.56 -0.01 -1.91
N ILE A 26 -11.53 -0.54 -1.26
CA ILE A 26 -11.61 -1.15 0.08
C ILE A 26 -10.67 -0.41 1.02
N SER A 27 -11.21 0.06 2.12
CA SER A 27 -10.47 0.76 3.17
C SER A 27 -10.98 0.35 4.55
N ASN A 28 -10.16 0.53 5.56
CA ASN A 28 -10.54 0.36 6.97
C ASN A 28 -10.64 1.73 7.66
N SER A 29 -11.41 2.64 7.06
CA SER A 29 -11.48 4.04 7.51
C SER A 29 -12.10 4.23 8.89
N ALA A 30 -12.98 3.32 9.33
CA ALA A 30 -13.66 3.44 10.63
C ALA A 30 -12.72 3.15 11.82
N VAL A 31 -11.91 2.10 11.74
CA VAL A 31 -10.92 1.74 12.78
C VAL A 31 -9.56 2.37 12.49
N ALA A 32 -9.28 2.64 11.22
CA ALA A 32 -8.09 3.30 10.74
C ALA A 32 -6.77 2.60 11.14
N SER A 33 -6.78 1.26 11.18
CA SER A 33 -5.59 0.47 11.54
C SER A 33 -4.53 0.54 10.46
N MET A 34 -3.32 0.97 10.81
CA MET A 34 -2.14 0.72 9.99
C MET A 34 -1.83 -0.79 9.95
N GLY A 35 -1.30 -1.26 8.81
CA GLY A 35 -1.00 -2.68 8.60
C GLY A 35 -2.20 -3.55 8.22
N TYR A 36 -3.42 -3.01 8.15
CA TYR A 36 -4.59 -3.72 7.63
C TYR A 36 -4.48 -4.07 6.15
N ASP A 37 -3.87 -3.20 5.40
CA ASP A 37 -3.85 -3.11 3.94
C ASP A 37 -3.20 -4.33 3.26
N LEU A 38 -2.01 -4.72 3.68
CA LEU A 38 -1.29 -5.85 3.09
C LEU A 38 -2.02 -7.20 3.32
N PRO A 39 -2.41 -7.56 4.55
CA PRO A 39 -3.25 -8.74 4.78
C PRO A 39 -4.60 -8.70 4.07
N ALA A 40 -5.23 -7.53 3.95
CA ALA A 40 -6.48 -7.39 3.22
C ALA A 40 -6.32 -7.67 1.72
N ALA A 41 -5.25 -7.18 1.10
CA ALA A 41 -4.93 -7.47 -0.30
C ALA A 41 -4.70 -8.98 -0.52
N ILE A 42 -4.00 -9.65 0.39
CA ILE A 42 -3.82 -11.11 0.38
C ILE A 42 -5.17 -11.84 0.48
N GLY A 43 -6.01 -11.45 1.43
CA GLY A 43 -7.33 -12.05 1.64
C GLY A 43 -8.23 -11.90 0.41
N ILE A 44 -8.23 -10.73 -0.22
CA ILE A 44 -8.98 -10.45 -1.45
C ILE A 44 -8.47 -11.30 -2.60
N TRP A 45 -7.16 -11.38 -2.79
CA TRP A 45 -6.56 -12.21 -3.82
C TRP A 45 -6.87 -13.69 -3.60
N ALA A 46 -6.72 -14.19 -2.37
CA ALA A 46 -7.00 -15.59 -2.02
C ALA A 46 -8.48 -15.96 -2.22
N ALA A 47 -9.40 -15.07 -1.86
CA ALA A 47 -10.83 -15.28 -2.01
C ALA A 47 -11.25 -15.39 -3.49
N SER A 48 -10.52 -14.77 -4.42
CA SER A 48 -10.82 -14.84 -5.85
C SER A 48 -10.57 -16.21 -6.48
N ARG A 49 -9.82 -17.08 -5.80
CA ARG A 49 -9.31 -18.35 -6.34
C ARG A 49 -9.99 -19.59 -5.78
N LYS A 50 -11.01 -19.44 -4.97
CA LYS A 50 -11.81 -20.57 -4.46
C LYS A 50 -12.96 -20.87 -5.41
N ASP A 51 -12.81 -21.94 -6.20
CA ASP A 51 -13.83 -22.77 -6.85
C ASP A 51 -15.13 -22.07 -7.31
N GLY A 52 -15.02 -20.93 -7.98
CA GLY A 52 -16.18 -20.24 -8.56
C GLY A 52 -17.21 -19.70 -7.57
N ALA A 53 -17.00 -19.87 -6.27
CA ALA A 53 -17.86 -19.29 -5.27
C ALA A 53 -17.53 -17.82 -5.07
N TYR A 54 -18.34 -16.95 -5.63
CA TYR A 54 -18.30 -15.51 -5.45
C TYR A 54 -18.49 -15.17 -3.98
N SER A 55 -17.40 -14.90 -3.26
CA SER A 55 -17.56 -14.10 -2.04
C SER A 55 -17.59 -12.61 -2.44
N MET A 56 -18.57 -11.86 -1.92
CA MET A 56 -18.62 -10.41 -2.09
C MET A 56 -17.29 -9.83 -1.58
N GLY A 57 -16.42 -9.39 -2.50
CA GLY A 57 -15.14 -8.81 -2.14
C GLY A 57 -13.91 -9.42 -2.80
N ALA A 58 -14.01 -10.59 -3.36
CA ALA A 58 -12.90 -11.21 -4.07
C ALA A 58 -12.64 -10.56 -5.45
N ALA A 59 -11.39 -10.50 -5.85
CA ALA A 59 -11.01 -10.21 -7.23
C ALA A 59 -11.42 -11.40 -8.13
N ARG A 60 -11.86 -11.14 -9.35
CA ARG A 60 -12.10 -12.20 -10.33
C ARG A 60 -10.77 -12.75 -10.80
N GLU A 61 -10.76 -13.99 -11.26
CA GLU A 61 -9.57 -14.52 -11.93
C GLU A 61 -9.21 -13.61 -13.10
N GLY A 62 -7.94 -13.13 -13.12
CA GLY A 62 -7.47 -12.15 -14.09
C GLY A 62 -7.70 -10.67 -13.71
N GLU A 63 -8.36 -10.38 -12.58
CA GLU A 63 -8.45 -9.01 -12.06
C GLU A 63 -7.24 -8.67 -11.19
N ASP A 64 -6.66 -7.50 -11.41
CA ASP A 64 -5.57 -6.98 -10.58
C ASP A 64 -6.05 -6.61 -9.18
N VAL A 65 -5.26 -6.98 -8.19
CA VAL A 65 -5.35 -6.43 -6.84
C VAL A 65 -4.29 -5.35 -6.69
N ILE A 66 -4.73 -4.12 -6.51
CA ILE A 66 -3.86 -2.96 -6.30
C ILE A 66 -3.90 -2.62 -4.81
N LEU A 67 -2.73 -2.59 -4.21
CA LEU A 67 -2.54 -2.14 -2.85
C LEU A 67 -1.86 -0.77 -2.86
N ILE A 68 -2.42 0.21 -2.16
CA ILE A 68 -1.79 1.50 -1.91
C ILE A 68 -1.57 1.62 -0.40
N THR A 69 -0.32 1.69 0.02
CA THR A 69 0.08 1.72 1.43
C THR A 69 1.06 2.84 1.72
N GLY A 70 1.28 3.16 2.97
CA GLY A 70 2.33 4.09 3.41
C GLY A 70 3.59 3.35 3.86
N ASP A 71 4.72 4.08 3.89
CA ASP A 71 6.01 3.59 4.36
C ASP A 71 5.98 3.07 5.81
N GLY A 72 5.17 3.67 6.66
CA GLY A 72 4.95 3.23 8.03
C GLY A 72 3.93 2.09 8.15
N SER A 73 2.86 2.11 7.35
CA SER A 73 1.79 1.11 7.43
C SER A 73 2.26 -0.27 7.01
N ILE A 74 3.03 -0.36 5.92
CA ILE A 74 3.52 -1.64 5.40
C ILE A 74 4.40 -2.39 6.42
N GLN A 75 5.10 -1.68 7.29
CA GLN A 75 5.99 -2.28 8.27
C GLN A 75 5.28 -3.05 9.37
N MET A 76 4.00 -2.78 9.60
CA MET A 76 3.22 -3.48 10.64
C MET A 76 3.03 -4.97 10.34
N ASN A 77 3.04 -5.36 9.05
CA ASN A 77 2.87 -6.73 8.58
C ASN A 77 3.86 -7.08 7.45
N LEU A 78 5.07 -6.58 7.55
CA LEU A 78 6.09 -6.69 6.50
C LEU A 78 6.40 -8.14 6.10
N GLN A 79 6.31 -9.06 7.05
CA GLN A 79 6.52 -10.49 6.84
C GLN A 79 5.55 -11.10 5.81
N GLU A 80 4.39 -10.48 5.59
CA GLU A 80 3.41 -10.96 4.62
C GLU A 80 3.85 -10.76 3.16
N LEU A 81 4.89 -9.99 2.92
CA LEU A 81 5.55 -9.95 1.60
C LEU A 81 6.04 -11.34 1.19
N GLN A 82 6.54 -12.15 2.16
CA GLN A 82 6.94 -13.51 1.89
C GLN A 82 5.75 -14.40 1.49
N THR A 83 4.59 -14.21 2.10
CA THR A 83 3.35 -14.91 1.74
C THR A 83 2.96 -14.64 0.29
N ILE A 84 3.01 -13.39 -0.13
CA ILE A 84 2.69 -12.97 -1.50
C ILE A 84 3.64 -13.59 -2.51
N ILE A 85 4.96 -13.54 -2.26
CA ILE A 85 5.97 -14.13 -3.15
C ILE A 85 5.82 -15.66 -3.22
N HIS A 86 5.67 -16.33 -2.07
CA HIS A 86 5.54 -17.78 -2.02
C HIS A 86 4.35 -18.28 -2.85
N HIS A 87 3.22 -17.63 -2.74
CA HIS A 87 2.00 -17.98 -3.47
C HIS A 87 1.87 -17.32 -4.85
N LYS A 88 2.88 -16.58 -5.29
CA LYS A 88 2.91 -15.86 -6.58
C LYS A 88 1.66 -15.00 -6.80
N MET A 89 1.23 -14.31 -5.76
CA MET A 89 0.03 -13.48 -5.79
C MET A 89 0.27 -12.24 -6.66
N GLY A 90 -0.52 -12.05 -7.72
CA GLY A 90 -0.41 -10.89 -8.62
C GLY A 90 -0.93 -9.60 -7.98
N ILE A 91 -0.29 -9.16 -6.90
CA ILE A 91 -0.65 -7.94 -6.17
C ILE A 91 0.35 -6.83 -6.55
N LYS A 92 -0.17 -5.69 -7.01
CA LYS A 92 0.61 -4.50 -7.32
C LYS A 92 0.65 -3.60 -6.10
N ILE A 93 1.81 -3.43 -5.48
CA ILE A 93 1.99 -2.72 -4.22
C ILE A 93 2.58 -1.34 -4.50
N PHE A 94 1.80 -0.30 -4.28
CA PHE A 94 2.25 1.10 -4.37
C PHE A 94 2.51 1.64 -2.97
N ILE A 95 3.76 2.00 -2.68
CA ILE A 95 4.17 2.55 -1.38
C ILE A 95 4.32 4.06 -1.51
N ILE A 96 3.50 4.80 -0.76
CA ILE A 96 3.66 6.24 -0.59
C ILE A 96 4.74 6.45 0.48
N ASN A 97 5.97 6.68 0.00
CA ASN A 97 7.12 6.93 0.88
C ASN A 97 7.27 8.44 1.13
N ASN A 98 6.53 8.93 2.11
CA ASN A 98 6.52 10.34 2.50
C ASN A 98 7.38 10.65 3.75
N GLY A 99 8.23 9.72 4.14
CA GLY A 99 9.20 9.89 5.24
C GLY A 99 8.58 9.82 6.63
N GLY A 100 7.44 9.10 6.78
CA GLY A 100 6.86 8.85 8.08
C GLY A 100 5.36 9.06 8.22
N TYR A 101 4.93 9.25 9.46
CA TYR A 101 3.52 9.34 9.85
C TYR A 101 2.96 10.75 9.65
N HIS A 102 2.66 11.08 8.40
CA HIS A 102 2.28 12.44 7.99
C HIS A 102 1.08 13.02 8.77
N SER A 103 0.02 12.25 8.96
CA SER A 103 -1.17 12.70 9.71
C SER A 103 -0.84 13.02 11.19
N ILE A 104 0.01 12.19 11.81
CA ILE A 104 0.46 12.42 13.19
C ILE A 104 1.36 13.67 13.25
N ARG A 105 2.26 13.82 12.28
CA ARG A 105 3.11 15.01 12.15
C ARG A 105 2.28 16.30 12.08
N GLN A 106 1.23 16.30 11.25
CA GLN A 106 0.32 17.44 11.16
C GLN A 106 -0.39 17.73 12.51
N THR A 107 -0.87 16.68 13.17
CA THR A 107 -1.52 16.81 14.47
C THR A 107 -0.57 17.38 15.52
N GLN A 108 0.65 16.87 15.60
CA GLN A 108 1.64 17.38 16.53
C GLN A 108 1.95 18.85 16.25
N LYS A 109 2.25 19.21 15.00
CA LYS A 109 2.54 20.61 14.63
C LYS A 109 1.40 21.57 14.95
N ASN A 110 0.16 21.17 14.68
CA ASN A 110 -0.99 22.05 14.82
C ASN A 110 -1.46 22.23 16.27
N PHE A 111 -1.29 21.23 17.12
CA PHE A 111 -1.88 21.22 18.47
C PHE A 111 -0.85 21.21 19.60
N PHE A 112 0.37 20.73 19.35
CA PHE A 112 1.38 20.55 20.40
C PHE A 112 2.68 21.33 20.13
N GLY A 113 2.94 21.71 18.90
CA GLY A 113 4.16 22.43 18.51
C GLY A 113 5.38 21.52 18.41
N GLU A 114 6.56 22.10 18.57
CA GLU A 114 7.85 21.38 18.57
C GLU A 114 8.31 21.06 20.01
N PRO A 115 9.12 20.00 20.25
CA PRO A 115 9.67 19.13 19.23
C PRO A 115 8.67 18.07 18.75
N LEU A 116 8.84 17.60 17.50
CA LEU A 116 8.11 16.44 16.99
C LEU A 116 8.69 15.15 17.58
N VAL A 117 7.84 14.16 17.86
CA VAL A 117 8.24 12.89 18.48
C VAL A 117 7.63 11.71 17.71
N GLY A 118 8.45 10.74 17.31
CA GLY A 118 8.03 9.46 16.72
C GLY A 118 7.28 9.56 15.40
N VAL A 119 7.55 10.59 14.57
CA VAL A 119 6.77 10.84 13.34
C VAL A 119 7.54 10.60 12.05
N GLY A 120 8.84 10.44 12.12
CA GLY A 120 9.68 10.19 10.95
C GLY A 120 11.03 10.86 11.03
N TYR A 121 11.66 11.09 9.89
CA TYR A 121 13.00 11.70 9.84
C TYR A 121 13.06 13.08 10.49
N ASP A 122 11.98 13.86 10.41
CA ASP A 122 11.92 15.22 10.99
C ASP A 122 11.99 15.21 12.52
N SER A 123 11.53 14.16 13.18
CA SER A 123 11.63 14.02 14.64
C SER A 123 13.01 13.54 15.11
N GLY A 124 13.80 12.98 14.19
CA GLY A 124 15.15 12.49 14.50
C GLY A 124 15.24 11.19 15.31
N ASP A 125 14.11 10.67 15.75
CA ASP A 125 13.98 9.48 16.60
C ASP A 125 13.38 8.27 15.92
N LEU A 126 13.02 8.38 14.62
CA LEU A 126 12.42 7.32 13.81
C LEU A 126 12.96 7.37 12.38
N SER A 127 13.26 6.20 11.84
CA SER A 127 13.67 6.00 10.44
C SER A 127 12.92 4.83 9.82
N PHE A 128 12.93 4.78 8.48
CA PHE A 128 12.29 3.74 7.70
C PHE A 128 13.32 3.00 6.83
N PRO A 129 13.10 1.72 6.52
CA PRO A 129 14.01 0.97 5.67
C PRO A 129 14.02 1.56 4.24
N ASP A 130 15.12 1.36 3.55
CA ASP A 130 15.23 1.57 2.11
C ASP A 130 14.33 0.57 1.38
N MET A 131 13.31 1.06 0.68
CA MET A 131 12.29 0.23 0.04
C MET A 131 12.83 -0.59 -1.14
N GLU A 132 13.88 -0.12 -1.81
CA GLU A 132 14.54 -0.86 -2.87
C GLU A 132 15.28 -2.09 -2.31
N LYS A 133 16.06 -1.89 -1.24
CA LYS A 133 16.76 -2.99 -0.56
C LYS A 133 15.78 -3.97 0.06
N LEU A 134 14.70 -3.47 0.63
CA LEU A 134 13.63 -4.30 1.17
C LEU A 134 12.99 -5.16 0.07
N SER A 135 12.63 -4.55 -1.06
CA SER A 135 12.07 -5.25 -2.20
C SER A 135 13.01 -6.34 -2.71
N ALA A 136 14.30 -6.02 -2.84
CA ALA A 136 15.32 -6.98 -3.25
C ALA A 136 15.45 -8.15 -2.26
N ALA A 137 15.39 -7.88 -0.94
CA ALA A 137 15.49 -8.90 0.09
C ALA A 137 14.36 -9.94 0.03
N TYR A 138 13.14 -9.52 -0.35
CA TYR A 138 11.99 -10.39 -0.56
C TYR A 138 11.86 -10.92 -2.00
N GLY A 139 12.73 -10.49 -2.92
CA GLY A 139 12.73 -10.93 -4.32
C GLY A 139 11.66 -10.26 -5.20
N TYR A 140 11.21 -9.07 -4.84
CA TYR A 140 10.27 -8.30 -5.66
C TYR A 140 10.96 -7.51 -6.76
N PRO A 141 10.39 -7.48 -7.98
CA PRO A 141 10.65 -6.40 -8.92
C PRO A 141 10.30 -5.05 -8.30
N TYR A 142 11.14 -4.05 -8.55
CA TYR A 142 11.00 -2.73 -7.95
C TYR A 142 10.94 -1.64 -9.01
N VAL A 143 10.01 -0.71 -8.84
CA VAL A 143 9.86 0.49 -9.65
C VAL A 143 9.87 1.69 -8.71
N ARG A 144 10.45 2.82 -9.14
CA ARG A 144 10.51 4.04 -8.32
C ARG A 144 10.11 5.25 -9.13
N ALA A 145 9.29 6.10 -8.54
CA ALA A 145 9.03 7.47 -8.99
C ALA A 145 9.47 8.44 -7.89
N GLU A 146 10.34 9.38 -8.21
CA GLU A 146 10.87 10.37 -7.26
C GLU A 146 10.12 11.70 -7.32
N HIS A 147 9.39 11.94 -8.40
CA HIS A 147 8.59 13.15 -8.60
C HIS A 147 7.40 12.88 -9.53
N ASN A 148 6.42 13.77 -9.49
CA ASN A 148 5.16 13.61 -10.23
C ASN A 148 5.33 13.39 -11.74
N GLY A 149 6.37 13.92 -12.35
CA GLY A 149 6.65 13.74 -13.79
C GLY A 149 6.98 12.30 -14.19
N GLN A 150 7.39 11.46 -13.24
CA GLN A 150 7.70 10.03 -13.45
C GLN A 150 6.50 9.13 -13.10
N LEU A 151 5.47 9.67 -12.47
CA LEU A 151 4.43 8.85 -11.86
C LEU A 151 3.64 8.04 -12.88
N ALA A 152 3.24 8.64 -13.99
CA ALA A 152 2.48 7.94 -15.02
C ALA A 152 3.24 6.74 -15.59
N GLU A 153 4.50 6.95 -15.97
CA GLU A 153 5.36 5.88 -16.48
C GLU A 153 5.59 4.77 -15.44
N ALA A 154 5.86 5.14 -14.18
CA ALA A 154 6.06 4.18 -13.11
C ALA A 154 4.80 3.33 -12.85
N VAL A 155 3.63 3.94 -12.86
CA VAL A 155 2.35 3.23 -12.71
C VAL A 155 2.11 2.28 -13.88
N GLU A 156 2.26 2.74 -15.12
CA GLU A 156 2.09 1.92 -16.31
C GLU A 156 3.06 0.72 -16.31
N LYS A 157 4.33 0.97 -16.00
CA LYS A 157 5.35 -0.07 -15.89
C LYS A 157 5.00 -1.10 -14.82
N THR A 158 4.56 -0.64 -13.64
CA THR A 158 4.18 -1.52 -12.53
C THR A 158 2.98 -2.40 -12.89
N LEU A 159 1.97 -1.83 -13.52
CA LEU A 159 0.77 -2.56 -13.94
C LEU A 159 1.03 -3.55 -15.08
N ALA A 160 1.97 -3.26 -15.97
CA ALA A 160 2.33 -4.13 -17.09
C ALA A 160 3.20 -5.36 -16.69
N MET A 161 3.85 -5.32 -15.52
CA MET A 161 4.68 -6.44 -15.06
C MET A 161 3.81 -7.61 -14.58
N GLU A 162 4.23 -8.84 -14.87
CA GLU A 162 3.57 -10.03 -14.33
C GLU A 162 3.92 -10.25 -12.84
N GLY A 163 2.99 -10.86 -12.11
CA GLY A 163 3.18 -11.22 -10.71
C GLY A 163 3.18 -10.01 -9.74
N PRO A 164 3.70 -10.22 -8.52
CA PRO A 164 3.78 -9.17 -7.51
C PRO A 164 4.91 -8.19 -7.82
N VAL A 165 4.63 -6.90 -7.63
CA VAL A 165 5.59 -5.81 -7.89
C VAL A 165 5.44 -4.77 -6.79
N ILE A 166 6.56 -4.14 -6.39
CA ILE A 166 6.58 -2.98 -5.50
C ILE A 166 6.98 -1.73 -6.31
N CYS A 167 6.13 -0.69 -6.21
CA CYS A 167 6.39 0.65 -6.74
C CYS A 167 6.53 1.64 -5.57
#